data_b2e2372cdc71976d5a7da0714889f7be
#
_entry.id   b2e2372cdc71976d5a7da0714889f7be
#
_cell.length_a   1.000
_cell.length_b   1.000
_cell.length_c   1.000
_cell.angle_alpha   90.00
_cell.angle_beta   90.00
_cell.angle_gamma   90.00
#
_symmetry.space_group_name_H-M   'P 1'
#
loop_
_entity.id
_entity.type
_entity.pdbx_description
1 polymer ?
#
loop_
_entity_poly.entity_id
_entity_poly.type
_entity_poly.pdbx_seq_one_letter_code
_entity_poly.pdbx_strand_id
1 'polypeptide(L)'
;MKWTVLSDNRTQNPSLETEHGLSILLETDKHCILLDTGASDVFIRNAERLRVGALAGMKMGTDLSTVDYVFISHGHSDHAGGLKHLMEINDKAKIIVSPDALKGRFFSKRRYLHSITTEWPNIPQERLLTIEHSESIDNDIFILAHIPQIHSMPEGNQYLFVENSDGSYVNDDFRHELALYTDGLLFTGCAHSGLENILAACPWPVHTVIGGFHLLDGQETEEDLAALAQRLKAKYPETLFYTSHCTGDSVFANLHQVMGDKIHAFSCGTTNKNE
;
A
#
# COMPACT_ATOMS: atom_id res chain seq x y z
N MET A 1 15.15 1.16 -10.82
CA MET A 1 14.01 1.42 -9.90
C MET A 1 14.47 1.28 -8.46
N LYS A 2 14.07 2.20 -7.58
CA LYS A 2 14.38 2.19 -6.15
C LYS A 2 13.09 2.48 -5.36
N TRP A 3 12.90 1.79 -4.23
CA TRP A 3 11.83 2.12 -3.30
C TRP A 3 12.39 2.33 -1.89
N THR A 4 11.68 3.12 -1.09
CA THR A 4 12.03 3.43 0.29
C THR A 4 10.76 3.55 1.13
N VAL A 5 10.69 2.82 2.24
CA VAL A 5 9.56 2.88 3.18
C VAL A 5 9.68 4.14 4.04
N LEU A 6 8.70 5.03 3.92
CA LEU A 6 8.67 6.30 4.64
C LEU A 6 7.79 6.24 5.91
N SER A 7 6.71 5.45 5.89
CA SER A 7 5.86 5.20 7.07
C SER A 7 5.50 3.73 7.15
N ASP A 8 5.59 3.17 8.35
CA ASP A 8 5.18 1.82 8.74
C ASP A 8 4.99 1.78 10.26
N ASN A 9 4.39 0.70 10.75
CA ASN A 9 4.15 0.48 12.18
C ASN A 9 5.45 0.33 13.00
N ARG A 10 6.58 0.10 12.34
CA ARG A 10 7.87 -0.25 12.96
C ARG A 10 9.03 0.46 12.30
N THR A 11 10.13 0.56 13.06
CA THR A 11 11.44 0.98 12.56
C THR A 11 12.58 0.30 13.33
N GLN A 12 13.69 0.06 12.66
CA GLN A 12 14.95 -0.32 13.28
C GLN A 12 15.90 0.89 13.43
N ASN A 13 15.55 2.02 12.86
CA ASN A 13 16.32 3.24 12.94
C ASN A 13 15.70 4.19 13.99
N PRO A 14 16.35 4.42 15.14
CA PRO A 14 15.79 5.23 16.23
C PRO A 14 15.61 6.73 15.88
N SER A 15 16.15 7.17 14.74
CA SER A 15 15.92 8.54 14.25
C SER A 15 14.61 8.69 13.47
N LEU A 16 13.95 7.59 13.12
CA LEU A 16 12.70 7.60 12.37
C LEU A 16 11.49 7.46 13.30
N GLU A 17 10.39 8.04 12.88
CA GLU A 17 9.10 7.92 13.55
C GLU A 17 8.29 6.77 12.94
N THR A 18 7.35 6.24 13.71
CA THR A 18 6.43 5.18 13.30
C THR A 18 5.00 5.60 13.56
N GLU A 19 4.08 5.08 12.78
CA GLU A 19 2.64 5.19 13.00
C GLU A 19 1.94 3.94 12.49
N HIS A 20 0.68 3.74 12.85
CA HIS A 20 -0.14 2.80 12.13
C HIS A 20 -0.52 3.42 10.79
N GLY A 21 0.25 3.10 9.76
CA GLY A 21 0.08 3.68 8.42
C GLY A 21 1.22 3.28 7.48
N LEU A 22 0.92 3.21 6.20
CA LEU A 22 1.87 2.82 5.15
C LEU A 22 2.14 3.97 4.19
N SER A 23 3.42 4.24 3.92
CA SER A 23 3.85 5.11 2.83
C SER A 23 5.19 4.66 2.28
N ILE A 24 5.28 4.53 0.96
CA ILE A 24 6.49 4.08 0.26
C ILE A 24 6.78 5.03 -0.89
N LEU A 25 8.00 5.58 -0.95
CA LEU A 25 8.47 6.32 -2.11
C LEU A 25 9.05 5.36 -3.13
N LEU A 26 8.57 5.43 -4.36
CA LEU A 26 9.06 4.68 -5.51
C LEU A 26 9.69 5.64 -6.52
N GLU A 27 10.97 5.44 -6.81
CA GLU A 27 11.75 6.21 -7.77
C GLU A 27 12.08 5.31 -8.96
N THR A 28 11.49 5.59 -10.11
CA THR A 28 11.79 4.95 -11.40
C THR A 28 12.70 5.85 -12.22
N ASP A 29 13.10 5.43 -13.41
CA ASP A 29 13.91 6.26 -14.32
C ASP A 29 13.11 7.46 -14.85
N LYS A 30 11.78 7.43 -14.78
CA LYS A 30 10.89 8.45 -15.35
C LYS A 30 10.07 9.19 -14.31
N HIS A 31 9.66 8.51 -13.24
CA HIS A 31 8.67 9.01 -12.29
C HIS A 31 9.13 8.85 -10.85
N CYS A 32 8.71 9.81 -10.04
CA CYS A 32 8.74 9.74 -8.59
C CYS A 32 7.30 9.57 -8.09
N ILE A 33 6.99 8.40 -7.51
CA ILE A 33 5.63 8.00 -7.12
C ILE A 33 5.60 7.81 -5.62
N LEU A 34 4.68 8.48 -4.94
CA LEU A 34 4.38 8.18 -3.54
C LEU A 34 3.24 7.16 -3.49
N LEU A 35 3.52 5.98 -2.96
CA LEU A 35 2.58 4.87 -2.77
C LEU A 35 2.02 4.96 -1.35
N ASP A 36 0.77 5.37 -1.23
CA ASP A 36 0.09 5.76 0.00
C ASP A 36 0.80 6.89 0.79
N THR A 37 0.14 7.46 1.77
CA THR A 37 0.63 8.64 2.51
C THR A 37 0.69 8.45 4.02
N GLY A 38 0.42 7.22 4.52
CA GLY A 38 0.29 6.99 5.95
C GLY A 38 -0.92 7.67 6.57
N ALA A 39 -0.96 7.72 7.89
CA ALA A 39 -2.04 8.32 8.66
C ALA A 39 -1.85 9.82 8.92
N SER A 40 -0.59 10.31 8.89
CA SER A 40 -0.23 11.67 9.25
C SER A 40 0.93 12.21 8.41
N ASP A 41 1.67 13.21 8.91
CA ASP A 41 2.87 13.77 8.30
C ASP A 41 4.17 13.01 8.63
N VAL A 42 4.10 11.85 9.28
CA VAL A 42 5.26 11.01 9.64
C VAL A 42 6.13 10.70 8.42
N PHE A 43 5.52 10.35 7.29
CA PHE A 43 6.25 10.05 6.05
C PHE A 43 7.11 11.25 5.57
N ILE A 44 6.63 12.49 5.74
CA ILE A 44 7.38 13.71 5.38
C ILE A 44 8.59 13.87 6.27
N ARG A 45 8.39 13.79 7.60
CA ARG A 45 9.50 13.91 8.56
C ARG A 45 10.54 12.82 8.38
N ASN A 46 10.10 11.58 8.09
CA ASN A 46 11.01 10.47 7.79
C ASN A 46 11.75 10.68 6.47
N ALA A 47 11.07 11.16 5.43
CA ALA A 47 11.71 11.48 4.16
C ALA A 47 12.84 12.52 4.34
N GLU A 48 12.60 13.57 5.11
CA GLU A 48 13.62 14.57 5.44
C GLU A 48 14.83 13.96 6.17
N ARG A 49 14.59 13.05 7.13
CA ARG A 49 15.65 12.37 7.90
C ARG A 49 16.44 11.36 7.07
N LEU A 50 15.76 10.64 6.19
CA LEU A 50 16.38 9.62 5.32
C LEU A 50 17.18 10.23 4.17
N ARG A 51 17.00 11.52 3.88
CA ARG A 51 17.62 12.20 2.73
C ARG A 51 17.38 11.42 1.43
N VAL A 52 16.21 10.89 1.27
CA VAL A 52 15.76 10.12 0.11
C VAL A 52 15.46 11.10 -1.03
N GLY A 53 15.92 10.83 -2.27
CA GLY A 53 15.69 11.67 -3.47
C GLY A 53 16.83 12.64 -3.81
N ALA A 54 17.96 12.64 -3.06
CA ALA A 54 19.13 13.39 -3.46
C ALA A 54 19.86 12.66 -4.60
N LEU A 55 19.76 13.14 -5.84
CA LEU A 55 20.76 12.86 -6.86
C LEU A 55 22.12 13.32 -6.37
N ALA A 56 23.17 12.51 -6.54
CA ALA A 56 24.52 12.81 -6.10
C ALA A 56 24.93 14.21 -6.62
N GLY A 57 25.07 15.16 -5.72
CA GLY A 57 25.47 16.56 -6.04
C GLY A 57 24.36 17.61 -5.90
N MET A 58 23.09 17.24 -5.59
CA MET A 58 22.02 18.18 -5.29
C MET A 58 21.75 18.32 -3.78
N LYS A 59 21.03 19.36 -3.37
CA LYS A 59 20.72 19.68 -1.98
C LYS A 59 20.22 18.46 -1.21
N MET A 60 20.78 18.21 -0.05
CA MET A 60 20.48 17.10 0.82
C MET A 60 19.03 17.18 1.37
N GLY A 61 18.23 16.17 1.12
CA GLY A 61 16.87 15.98 1.60
C GLY A 61 15.98 15.43 0.49
N THR A 62 15.05 14.54 0.84
CA THR A 62 13.98 14.19 -0.08
C THR A 62 13.06 15.36 -0.20
N ASP A 63 13.06 15.91 -1.35
CA ASP A 63 12.11 16.94 -1.70
C ASP A 63 10.85 16.24 -2.26
N LEU A 64 9.90 15.89 -1.37
CA LEU A 64 8.60 15.34 -1.78
C LEU A 64 7.82 16.30 -2.68
N SER A 65 8.25 17.56 -2.83
CA SER A 65 7.73 18.47 -3.84
C SER A 65 8.01 18.00 -5.27
N THR A 66 8.96 17.09 -5.44
CA THR A 66 9.30 16.50 -6.76
C THR A 66 8.44 15.30 -7.16
N VAL A 67 7.63 14.76 -6.25
CA VAL A 67 6.70 13.65 -6.55
C VAL A 67 5.78 14.01 -7.70
N ASP A 68 5.66 13.12 -8.69
CA ASP A 68 4.85 13.30 -9.88
C ASP A 68 3.45 12.71 -9.72
N TYR A 69 3.38 11.56 -9.03
CA TYR A 69 2.14 10.83 -8.76
C TYR A 69 2.05 10.45 -7.29
N VAL A 70 0.86 10.58 -6.74
CA VAL A 70 0.46 9.96 -5.47
C VAL A 70 -0.54 8.88 -5.81
N PHE A 71 -0.23 7.66 -5.50
CA PHE A 71 -1.14 6.55 -5.63
C PHE A 71 -1.74 6.22 -4.27
N ILE A 72 -3.07 6.25 -4.17
CA ILE A 72 -3.81 5.84 -2.98
C ILE A 72 -4.44 4.48 -3.24
N SER A 73 -4.01 3.48 -2.50
CA SER A 73 -4.44 2.09 -2.68
C SER A 73 -5.90 1.89 -2.30
N HIS A 74 -6.39 2.54 -1.24
CA HIS A 74 -7.77 2.42 -0.77
C HIS A 74 -8.15 3.56 0.22
N GLY A 75 -9.40 3.61 0.66
CA GLY A 75 -9.97 4.76 1.39
C GLY A 75 -9.71 4.79 2.90
N HIS A 76 -8.90 3.90 3.48
CA HIS A 76 -8.62 3.89 4.92
C HIS A 76 -7.64 4.99 5.31
N SER A 77 -7.85 5.57 6.49
CA SER A 77 -7.11 6.75 6.95
C SER A 77 -5.62 6.50 7.23
N ASP A 78 -5.23 5.27 7.49
CA ASP A 78 -3.84 4.84 7.66
C ASP A 78 -3.06 4.71 6.35
N HIS A 79 -3.73 4.92 5.19
CA HIS A 79 -3.12 4.96 3.86
C HIS A 79 -3.24 6.31 3.18
N ALA A 80 -4.30 7.07 3.46
CA ALA A 80 -4.57 8.32 2.78
C ALA A 80 -4.62 9.56 3.71
N GLY A 81 -4.53 9.38 5.03
CA GLY A 81 -4.65 10.45 6.01
C GLY A 81 -3.56 11.53 5.91
N GLY A 82 -2.38 11.17 5.43
CA GLY A 82 -1.25 12.08 5.22
C GLY A 82 -1.37 12.96 3.97
N LEU A 83 -2.32 12.67 3.04
CA LEU A 83 -2.41 13.36 1.76
C LEU A 83 -2.53 14.89 1.90
N LYS A 84 -3.27 15.37 2.89
CA LYS A 84 -3.41 16.81 3.17
C LYS A 84 -2.06 17.48 3.41
N HIS A 85 -1.15 16.83 4.14
CA HIS A 85 0.17 17.36 4.44
C HIS A 85 1.10 17.35 3.21
N LEU A 86 1.00 16.32 2.36
CA LEU A 86 1.72 16.34 1.10
C LEU A 86 1.26 17.50 0.21
N MET A 87 -0.04 17.79 0.14
CA MET A 87 -0.57 18.87 -0.70
C MET A 87 -0.14 20.26 -0.24
N GLU A 88 0.33 20.44 1.00
CA GLU A 88 0.91 21.68 1.51
C GLU A 88 2.32 21.95 0.93
N ILE A 89 3.05 20.88 0.55
CA ILE A 89 4.43 20.96 0.07
C ILE A 89 4.62 20.54 -1.39
N ASN A 90 3.58 19.96 -2.01
CA ASN A 90 3.58 19.54 -3.41
C ASN A 90 2.29 20.03 -4.08
N ASP A 91 2.43 20.91 -5.04
CA ASP A 91 1.30 21.54 -5.78
C ASP A 91 1.06 20.93 -7.16
N LYS A 92 1.89 19.95 -7.60
CA LYS A 92 1.88 19.42 -8.97
C LYS A 92 1.47 17.95 -9.09
N ALA A 93 1.74 17.11 -8.09
CA ALA A 93 1.50 15.68 -8.17
C ALA A 93 0.06 15.36 -8.55
N LYS A 94 -0.12 14.42 -9.48
CA LYS A 94 -1.43 13.83 -9.79
C LYS A 94 -1.77 12.79 -8.73
N ILE A 95 -3.01 12.80 -8.27
CA ILE A 95 -3.51 11.91 -7.22
C ILE A 95 -4.38 10.85 -7.86
N ILE A 96 -3.90 9.61 -7.84
CA ILE A 96 -4.54 8.42 -8.41
C ILE A 96 -5.31 7.74 -7.28
N VAL A 97 -6.62 7.61 -7.43
CA VAL A 97 -7.50 7.06 -6.38
C VAL A 97 -8.77 6.48 -6.98
N SER A 98 -9.38 5.50 -6.32
CA SER A 98 -10.72 5.01 -6.67
C SER A 98 -11.80 6.04 -6.32
N PRO A 99 -12.82 6.26 -7.18
CA PRO A 99 -13.96 7.10 -6.82
C PRO A 99 -14.75 6.55 -5.63
N ASP A 100 -14.74 5.23 -5.41
CA ASP A 100 -15.38 4.58 -4.27
C ASP A 100 -14.60 4.86 -2.96
N ALA A 101 -13.26 4.98 -3.01
CA ALA A 101 -12.45 5.42 -1.88
C ALA A 101 -12.79 6.85 -1.46
N LEU A 102 -12.96 7.77 -2.41
CA LEU A 102 -13.29 9.16 -2.15
C LEU A 102 -14.67 9.37 -1.51
N LYS A 103 -15.64 8.52 -1.84
CA LYS A 103 -17.05 8.63 -1.41
C LYS A 103 -17.37 7.76 -0.21
N GLY A 104 -16.61 6.68 -0.01
CA GLY A 104 -16.88 5.68 1.02
C GLY A 104 -16.70 6.21 2.43
N ARG A 105 -17.49 5.63 3.34
CA ARG A 105 -17.35 5.84 4.78
C ARG A 105 -17.04 4.49 5.42
N PHE A 106 -15.80 4.35 5.85
CA PHE A 106 -15.21 3.07 6.26
C PHE A 106 -15.11 2.99 7.78
N PHE A 107 -15.38 1.80 8.32
CA PHE A 107 -15.41 1.56 9.75
C PHE A 107 -14.74 0.23 10.09
N SER A 108 -14.13 0.17 11.27
CA SER A 108 -13.60 -1.06 11.85
C SER A 108 -14.34 -1.42 13.13
N LYS A 109 -14.58 -2.72 13.34
CA LYS A 109 -15.25 -3.28 14.53
C LYS A 109 -14.44 -4.41 15.17
N ARG A 110 -13.13 -4.28 15.27
CA ARG A 110 -12.31 -5.29 15.97
C ARG A 110 -12.56 -5.34 17.47
N ARG A 111 -12.76 -4.21 18.13
CA ARG A 111 -13.11 -4.07 19.54
C ARG A 111 -14.41 -3.30 19.71
N TYR A 112 -14.50 -2.15 19.09
CA TYR A 112 -15.68 -1.28 19.04
C TYR A 112 -15.76 -0.65 17.65
N LEU A 113 -16.97 -0.28 17.25
CA LEU A 113 -17.16 0.38 15.96
C LEU A 113 -16.54 1.78 15.99
N HIS A 114 -15.62 2.07 15.07
CA HIS A 114 -15.00 3.38 14.90
C HIS A 114 -14.70 3.64 13.44
N SER A 115 -14.67 4.92 13.07
CA SER A 115 -14.35 5.33 11.71
C SER A 115 -12.87 5.14 11.42
N ILE A 116 -12.59 4.60 10.24
CA ILE A 116 -11.28 4.54 9.60
C ILE A 116 -11.31 5.26 8.25
N THR A 117 -12.32 6.09 8.05
CA THR A 117 -12.52 6.87 6.82
C THR A 117 -11.46 7.97 6.71
N THR A 118 -10.90 8.15 5.54
CA THR A 118 -10.02 9.28 5.24
C THR A 118 -10.80 10.60 5.19
N GLU A 119 -10.30 11.61 5.87
CA GLU A 119 -10.73 13.00 5.70
C GLU A 119 -10.00 13.62 4.51
N TRP A 120 -10.65 13.58 3.34
CA TRP A 120 -10.04 14.04 2.10
C TRP A 120 -9.85 15.56 2.10
N PRO A 121 -8.64 16.06 1.73
CA PRO A 121 -8.45 17.48 1.44
C PRO A 121 -9.24 17.87 0.17
N ASN A 122 -9.38 19.18 -0.07
CA ASN A 122 -9.89 19.66 -1.34
C ASN A 122 -8.86 19.43 -2.44
N ILE A 123 -9.06 18.40 -3.26
CA ILE A 123 -8.18 18.05 -4.36
C ILE A 123 -8.62 18.81 -5.62
N PRO A 124 -7.76 19.67 -6.23
CA PRO A 124 -8.06 20.32 -7.50
C PRO A 124 -8.36 19.29 -8.59
N GLN A 125 -9.40 19.53 -9.39
CA GLN A 125 -9.86 18.58 -10.41
C GLN A 125 -8.76 18.23 -11.43
N GLU A 126 -7.90 19.17 -11.76
CA GLU A 126 -6.77 18.96 -12.67
C GLU A 126 -5.67 18.05 -12.09
N ARG A 127 -5.66 17.83 -10.78
CA ARG A 127 -4.73 16.91 -10.08
C ARG A 127 -5.33 15.55 -9.83
N LEU A 128 -6.64 15.39 -9.91
CA LEU A 128 -7.34 14.16 -9.55
C LEU A 128 -7.44 13.22 -10.76
N LEU A 129 -6.97 12.00 -10.59
CA LEU A 129 -7.11 10.88 -11.52
C LEU A 129 -7.92 9.77 -10.84
N THR A 130 -9.21 9.70 -11.15
CA THR A 130 -10.09 8.65 -10.61
C THR A 130 -10.07 7.42 -11.49
N ILE A 131 -9.83 6.26 -10.88
CA ILE A 131 -9.70 4.97 -11.56
C ILE A 131 -10.94 4.12 -11.28
N GLU A 132 -11.76 3.92 -12.29
CA GLU A 132 -12.95 3.05 -12.22
C GLU A 132 -12.67 1.65 -12.75
N HIS A 133 -11.74 1.50 -13.70
CA HIS A 133 -11.38 0.24 -14.33
C HIS A 133 -9.87 0.14 -14.46
N SER A 134 -9.36 -1.10 -14.54
CA SER A 134 -7.92 -1.30 -14.75
C SER A 134 -7.42 -0.62 -16.01
N GLU A 135 -6.44 0.26 -15.89
CA GLU A 135 -5.93 1.07 -17.01
C GLU A 135 -4.47 1.48 -16.83
N SER A 136 -3.83 1.87 -17.93
CA SER A 136 -2.52 2.52 -17.90
C SER A 136 -2.69 4.02 -17.72
N ILE A 137 -1.99 4.57 -16.72
CA ILE A 137 -1.91 6.03 -16.50
C ILE A 137 -0.85 6.64 -17.40
N ASP A 138 0.25 5.92 -17.55
CA ASP A 138 1.35 6.22 -18.46
C ASP A 138 1.84 4.90 -19.06
N ASN A 139 2.75 4.92 -20.02
CA ASN A 139 3.23 3.71 -20.71
C ASN A 139 3.80 2.65 -19.77
N ASP A 140 4.24 3.05 -18.58
CA ASP A 140 4.93 2.22 -17.58
C ASP A 140 4.21 2.11 -16.23
N ILE A 141 3.08 2.79 -16.04
CA ILE A 141 2.26 2.69 -14.82
C ILE A 141 0.90 2.10 -15.17
N PHE A 142 0.57 0.97 -14.59
CA PHE A 142 -0.73 0.33 -14.74
C PHE A 142 -1.42 0.18 -13.39
N ILE A 143 -2.68 0.57 -13.33
CA ILE A 143 -3.50 0.45 -12.13
C ILE A 143 -4.49 -0.69 -12.32
N LEU A 144 -4.49 -1.62 -11.36
CA LEU A 144 -5.49 -2.66 -11.25
C LEU A 144 -6.66 -2.15 -10.41
N ALA A 145 -7.87 -2.34 -10.92
CA ALA A 145 -9.13 -1.99 -10.25
C ALA A 145 -10.12 -3.14 -10.41
N HIS A 146 -11.13 -3.19 -9.55
CA HIS A 146 -12.16 -4.25 -9.55
C HIS A 146 -11.55 -5.66 -9.62
N ILE A 147 -10.66 -5.96 -8.68
CA ILE A 147 -9.91 -7.21 -8.63
C ILE A 147 -10.85 -8.39 -8.47
N PRO A 148 -10.85 -9.35 -9.42
CA PRO A 148 -11.74 -10.50 -9.35
C PRO A 148 -11.44 -11.40 -8.14
N GLN A 149 -12.47 -11.77 -7.40
CA GLN A 149 -12.37 -12.64 -6.23
C GLN A 149 -12.45 -14.12 -6.65
N ILE A 150 -11.34 -14.68 -7.13
CA ILE A 150 -11.21 -16.09 -7.54
C ILE A 150 -10.57 -16.97 -6.46
N HIS A 151 -9.93 -16.34 -5.48
CA HIS A 151 -9.42 -16.95 -4.25
C HIS A 151 -10.06 -16.30 -3.03
N SER A 152 -9.93 -16.91 -1.87
CA SER A 152 -10.42 -16.35 -0.60
C SER A 152 -9.75 -15.02 -0.29
N MET A 153 -10.54 -14.09 0.23
CA MET A 153 -10.01 -12.84 0.81
C MET A 153 -9.51 -13.09 2.23
N PRO A 154 -8.66 -12.20 2.78
CA PRO A 154 -8.23 -12.26 4.16
C PRO A 154 -9.41 -12.29 5.15
N GLU A 155 -9.36 -13.19 6.16
CA GLU A 155 -10.44 -13.32 7.13
C GLU A 155 -10.58 -12.10 8.04
N GLY A 156 -9.50 -11.31 8.22
CA GLY A 156 -9.53 -10.04 8.93
C GLY A 156 -10.52 -9.01 8.36
N ASN A 157 -10.93 -9.16 7.10
CA ASN A 157 -11.92 -8.32 6.43
C ASN A 157 -13.31 -8.37 7.09
N GLN A 158 -13.64 -9.43 7.80
CA GLN A 158 -14.92 -9.55 8.54
C GLN A 158 -15.17 -8.43 9.56
N TYR A 159 -14.11 -7.74 9.97
CA TYR A 159 -14.18 -6.63 10.93
C TYR A 159 -14.26 -5.25 10.26
N LEU A 160 -14.32 -5.19 8.93
CA LEU A 160 -14.33 -3.96 8.15
C LEU A 160 -15.69 -3.75 7.49
N PHE A 161 -16.18 -2.53 7.58
CA PHE A 161 -17.54 -2.18 7.18
C PHE A 161 -17.55 -0.87 6.39
N VAL A 162 -18.54 -0.76 5.51
CA VAL A 162 -18.91 0.49 4.85
C VAL A 162 -20.29 0.94 5.33
N GLU A 163 -20.47 2.23 5.55
CA GLU A 163 -21.76 2.82 5.92
C GLU A 163 -22.56 3.14 4.65
N ASN A 164 -23.76 2.59 4.57
CA ASN A 164 -24.71 2.90 3.52
C ASN A 164 -25.37 4.27 3.72
N SER A 165 -26.04 4.77 2.69
CA SER A 165 -26.76 6.04 2.71
C SER A 165 -27.90 6.12 3.74
N ASP A 166 -28.43 4.99 4.19
CA ASP A 166 -29.45 4.88 5.24
C ASP A 166 -28.83 4.79 6.66
N GLY A 167 -27.51 4.85 6.79
CA GLY A 167 -26.79 4.74 8.06
C GLY A 167 -26.58 3.30 8.56
N SER A 168 -26.97 2.31 7.77
CA SER A 168 -26.66 0.90 8.08
C SER A 168 -25.20 0.55 7.72
N TYR A 169 -24.64 -0.46 8.39
CA TYR A 169 -23.29 -0.95 8.13
C TYR A 169 -23.37 -2.33 7.48
N VAL A 170 -22.65 -2.48 6.38
CA VAL A 170 -22.45 -3.76 5.69
C VAL A 170 -20.95 -4.07 5.63
N ASN A 171 -20.59 -5.35 5.52
CA ASN A 171 -19.19 -5.70 5.30
C ASN A 171 -18.67 -5.02 4.03
N ASP A 172 -17.45 -4.51 4.10
CA ASP A 172 -16.80 -3.91 2.95
C ASP A 172 -16.49 -4.97 1.88
N ASP A 173 -16.81 -4.68 0.64
CA ASP A 173 -16.51 -5.53 -0.53
C ASP A 173 -15.19 -5.13 -1.22
N PHE A 174 -14.52 -4.10 -0.71
CA PHE A 174 -13.23 -3.57 -1.16
C PHE A 174 -13.16 -3.15 -2.63
N ARG A 175 -14.29 -2.78 -3.23
CA ARG A 175 -14.32 -2.23 -4.60
C ARG A 175 -13.49 -0.97 -4.76
N HIS A 176 -13.23 -0.28 -3.64
CA HIS A 176 -12.38 0.90 -3.57
C HIS A 176 -10.87 0.60 -3.58
N GLU A 177 -10.47 -0.69 -3.48
CA GLU A 177 -9.06 -1.07 -3.47
C GLU A 177 -8.48 -1.10 -4.88
N LEU A 178 -7.31 -0.48 -5.03
CA LEU A 178 -6.49 -0.47 -6.23
C LEU A 178 -5.13 -1.11 -5.93
N ALA A 179 -4.47 -1.63 -6.96
CA ALA A 179 -3.06 -2.01 -6.90
C ALA A 179 -2.30 -1.35 -8.06
N LEU A 180 -1.02 -1.03 -7.87
CA LEU A 180 -0.20 -0.39 -8.89
C LEU A 180 0.89 -1.35 -9.36
N TYR A 181 1.00 -1.51 -10.67
CA TYR A 181 2.09 -2.23 -11.32
C TYR A 181 2.97 -1.29 -12.13
N THR A 182 4.28 -1.44 -11.99
CA THR A 182 5.28 -0.75 -12.82
C THR A 182 6.57 -1.57 -12.87
N ASP A 183 7.08 -1.82 -14.08
CA ASP A 183 8.39 -2.46 -14.33
C ASP A 183 8.68 -3.69 -13.45
N GLY A 184 7.71 -4.61 -13.34
CA GLY A 184 7.82 -5.84 -12.55
C GLY A 184 7.56 -5.67 -11.04
N LEU A 185 7.34 -4.47 -10.55
CA LEU A 185 6.92 -4.22 -9.16
C LEU A 185 5.40 -4.09 -9.09
N LEU A 186 4.80 -4.80 -8.14
CA LEU A 186 3.39 -4.73 -7.78
C LEU A 186 3.24 -4.23 -6.34
N PHE A 187 2.63 -3.05 -6.18
CA PHE A 187 2.25 -2.51 -4.88
C PHE A 187 0.78 -2.84 -4.58
N THR A 188 0.53 -3.38 -3.39
CA THR A 188 -0.77 -3.95 -3.03
C THR A 188 -1.54 -3.16 -1.96
N GLY A 189 -0.96 -2.10 -1.38
CA GLY A 189 -1.55 -1.48 -0.19
C GLY A 189 -1.66 -2.50 0.93
N CYS A 190 -2.89 -2.81 1.35
CA CYS A 190 -3.20 -3.86 2.34
C CYS A 190 -3.57 -5.22 1.73
N ALA A 191 -3.82 -5.31 0.44
CA ALA A 191 -4.29 -6.53 -0.22
C ALA A 191 -5.61 -7.09 0.37
N HIS A 192 -6.58 -6.24 0.66
CA HIS A 192 -7.90 -6.66 1.15
C HIS A 192 -8.63 -7.58 0.17
N SER A 193 -8.49 -7.35 -1.14
CA SER A 193 -9.01 -8.25 -2.18
C SER A 193 -8.35 -9.62 -2.19
N GLY A 194 -7.31 -9.81 -1.39
CA GLY A 194 -6.50 -11.02 -1.32
C GLY A 194 -5.30 -10.99 -2.27
N LEU A 195 -4.11 -11.27 -1.73
CA LEU A 195 -2.85 -11.23 -2.47
C LEU A 195 -2.86 -12.11 -3.73
N GLU A 196 -3.43 -13.33 -3.63
CA GLU A 196 -3.53 -14.25 -4.78
C GLU A 196 -4.44 -13.71 -5.88
N ASN A 197 -5.50 -12.97 -5.52
CA ASN A 197 -6.41 -12.32 -6.46
C ASN A 197 -5.75 -11.16 -7.18
N ILE A 198 -5.02 -10.31 -6.44
CA ILE A 198 -4.28 -9.17 -7.00
C ILE A 198 -3.20 -9.65 -7.98
N LEU A 199 -2.43 -10.67 -7.59
CA LEU A 199 -1.41 -11.28 -8.44
C LEU A 199 -2.01 -11.92 -9.70
N ALA A 200 -3.17 -12.58 -9.57
CA ALA A 200 -3.86 -13.21 -10.70
C ALA A 200 -4.47 -12.18 -11.67
N ALA A 201 -4.84 -10.99 -11.17
CA ALA A 201 -5.36 -9.89 -11.97
C ALA A 201 -4.25 -9.13 -12.73
N CYS A 202 -2.99 -9.24 -12.30
CA CYS A 202 -1.87 -8.58 -12.96
C CYS A 202 -1.54 -9.28 -14.28
N PRO A 203 -1.60 -8.57 -15.44
CA PRO A 203 -1.42 -9.22 -16.74
C PRO A 203 0.05 -9.42 -17.14
N TRP A 204 1.00 -8.95 -16.32
CA TRP A 204 2.43 -9.04 -16.60
C TRP A 204 3.19 -9.81 -15.52
N PRO A 205 4.42 -10.29 -15.83
CA PRO A 205 5.27 -10.92 -14.84
C PRO A 205 5.56 -9.98 -13.66
N VAL A 206 5.38 -10.48 -12.43
CA VAL A 206 5.67 -9.76 -11.21
C VAL A 206 6.99 -10.29 -10.63
N HIS A 207 7.99 -9.42 -10.47
CA HIS A 207 9.28 -9.74 -9.88
C HIS A 207 9.38 -9.32 -8.42
N THR A 208 8.66 -8.26 -8.05
CA THR A 208 8.61 -7.74 -6.68
C THR A 208 7.17 -7.45 -6.29
N VAL A 209 6.73 -7.97 -5.16
CA VAL A 209 5.50 -7.55 -4.48
C VAL A 209 5.91 -6.73 -3.26
N ILE A 210 5.28 -5.59 -3.05
CA ILE A 210 5.49 -4.77 -1.85
C ILE A 210 4.16 -4.26 -1.30
N GLY A 211 3.93 -4.41 0.01
CA GLY A 211 2.73 -3.96 0.71
C GLY A 211 2.35 -4.85 1.89
N GLY A 212 1.24 -4.57 2.52
CA GLY A 212 0.60 -5.41 3.53
C GLY A 212 -0.20 -6.56 2.88
N PHE A 213 -0.47 -7.62 3.65
CA PHE A 213 -1.27 -8.77 3.19
C PHE A 213 -2.57 -8.95 3.98
N HIS A 214 -2.88 -8.01 4.86
CA HIS A 214 -4.08 -7.96 5.73
C HIS A 214 -4.40 -9.26 6.48
N LEU A 215 -3.37 -9.97 6.92
CA LEU A 215 -3.48 -11.24 7.66
C LEU A 215 -3.34 -11.05 9.19
N LEU A 216 -3.04 -9.82 9.64
CA LEU A 216 -3.04 -9.47 11.05
C LEU A 216 -4.48 -9.54 11.60
N ASP A 217 -4.67 -10.20 12.75
CA ASP A 217 -5.97 -10.41 13.38
C ASP A 217 -6.96 -11.25 12.52
N GLY A 218 -6.49 -11.90 11.44
CA GLY A 218 -7.24 -12.96 10.76
C GLY A 218 -7.40 -14.17 11.66
N GLN A 219 -8.20 -15.12 11.20
CA GLN A 219 -8.38 -16.42 11.87
C GLN A 219 -7.70 -17.54 11.08
N GLU A 220 -6.87 -17.16 10.10
CA GLU A 220 -6.08 -18.11 9.32
C GLU A 220 -5.20 -18.95 10.26
N THR A 221 -5.33 -20.27 10.15
CA THR A 221 -4.50 -21.21 10.91
C THR A 221 -3.06 -21.25 10.37
N GLU A 222 -2.13 -21.84 11.13
CA GLU A 222 -0.77 -22.06 10.63
C GLU A 222 -0.76 -22.91 9.36
N GLU A 223 -1.69 -23.89 9.23
CA GLU A 223 -1.88 -24.69 8.03
C GLU A 223 -2.36 -23.84 6.84
N ASP A 224 -3.29 -22.91 7.04
CA ASP A 224 -3.77 -22.00 5.99
C ASP A 224 -2.67 -21.11 5.49
N LEU A 225 -1.88 -20.53 6.41
CA LEU A 225 -0.73 -19.68 6.09
C LEU A 225 0.36 -20.46 5.36
N ALA A 226 0.67 -21.70 5.80
CA ALA A 226 1.63 -22.57 5.13
C ALA A 226 1.13 -22.93 3.71
N ALA A 227 -0.15 -23.23 3.55
CA ALA A 227 -0.75 -23.54 2.25
C ALA A 227 -0.70 -22.31 1.31
N LEU A 228 -1.01 -21.10 1.81
CA LEU A 228 -0.85 -19.84 1.07
C LEU A 228 0.59 -19.66 0.60
N ALA A 229 1.56 -19.79 1.52
CA ALA A 229 2.97 -19.65 1.21
C ALA A 229 3.46 -20.65 0.16
N GLN A 230 2.99 -21.92 0.22
CA GLN A 230 3.31 -22.96 -0.77
C GLN A 230 2.75 -22.58 -2.15
N ARG A 231 1.49 -22.10 -2.24
CA ARG A 231 0.89 -21.69 -3.50
C ARG A 231 1.64 -20.49 -4.12
N LEU A 232 1.97 -19.48 -3.31
CA LEU A 232 2.74 -18.32 -3.76
C LEU A 232 4.11 -18.73 -4.30
N LYS A 233 4.84 -19.54 -3.53
CA LYS A 233 6.17 -20.05 -3.93
C LYS A 233 6.14 -20.88 -5.21
N ALA A 234 5.11 -21.72 -5.38
CA ALA A 234 4.96 -22.59 -6.55
C ALA A 234 4.56 -21.80 -7.80
N LYS A 235 3.64 -20.83 -7.67
CA LYS A 235 3.11 -20.07 -8.80
C LYS A 235 4.00 -18.89 -9.21
N TYR A 236 4.74 -18.32 -8.25
CA TYR A 236 5.59 -17.14 -8.43
C TYR A 236 7.03 -17.38 -7.93
N PRO A 237 7.76 -18.38 -8.49
CA PRO A 237 9.06 -18.82 -7.96
C PRO A 237 10.16 -17.75 -8.04
N GLU A 238 10.04 -16.81 -8.99
CA GLU A 238 11.03 -15.73 -9.18
C GLU A 238 10.65 -14.42 -8.48
N THR A 239 9.46 -14.35 -7.87
CA THR A 239 8.97 -13.15 -7.19
C THR A 239 9.55 -13.03 -5.79
N LEU A 240 10.02 -11.83 -5.44
CA LEU A 240 10.35 -11.43 -4.08
C LEU A 240 9.17 -10.69 -3.45
N PHE A 241 8.86 -11.04 -2.22
CA PHE A 241 7.75 -10.47 -1.47
C PHE A 241 8.30 -9.63 -0.31
N TYR A 242 7.92 -8.36 -0.26
CA TYR A 242 8.24 -7.45 0.85
C TYR A 242 6.95 -7.08 1.54
N THR A 243 6.84 -7.37 2.84
CA THR A 243 5.61 -7.15 3.58
C THR A 243 5.84 -6.68 5.02
N SER A 244 4.86 -6.00 5.58
CA SER A 244 4.82 -5.50 6.95
C SER A 244 3.42 -5.00 7.28
N HIS A 245 3.28 -3.91 8.02
CA HIS A 245 2.07 -3.16 8.29
C HIS A 245 0.95 -4.06 8.83
N CYS A 246 -0.05 -4.38 8.00
CA CYS A 246 -1.21 -5.20 8.35
C CYS A 246 -0.98 -6.72 8.18
N THR A 247 0.22 -7.18 7.88
CA THR A 247 0.53 -8.62 7.79
C THR A 247 0.70 -9.26 9.18
N GLY A 248 1.36 -8.59 10.11
CA GLY A 248 1.62 -9.08 11.46
C GLY A 248 2.88 -9.96 11.57
N ASP A 249 3.55 -9.92 12.73
CA ASP A 249 4.85 -10.58 12.94
C ASP A 249 4.75 -12.11 12.98
N SER A 250 3.73 -12.64 13.66
CA SER A 250 3.50 -14.09 13.74
C SER A 250 3.16 -14.68 12.37
N VAL A 251 2.33 -13.98 11.60
CA VAL A 251 1.99 -14.37 10.23
C VAL A 251 3.22 -14.32 9.34
N PHE A 252 4.02 -13.24 9.40
CA PHE A 252 5.26 -13.15 8.66
C PHE A 252 6.20 -14.33 8.98
N ALA A 253 6.34 -14.69 10.26
CA ALA A 253 7.20 -15.82 10.66
C ALA A 253 6.71 -17.15 10.05
N ASN A 254 5.40 -17.42 10.04
CA ASN A 254 4.83 -18.61 9.41
C ASN A 254 5.06 -18.63 7.89
N LEU A 255 4.81 -17.52 7.20
CA LEU A 255 5.07 -17.41 5.75
C LEU A 255 6.57 -17.62 5.45
N HIS A 256 7.46 -17.02 6.25
CA HIS A 256 8.91 -17.11 6.07
C HIS A 256 9.44 -18.54 6.25
N GLN A 257 8.86 -19.37 7.14
CA GLN A 257 9.23 -20.76 7.30
C GLN A 257 9.11 -21.55 5.98
N VAL A 258 8.14 -21.22 5.14
CA VAL A 258 7.88 -21.91 3.87
C VAL A 258 8.60 -21.21 2.70
N MET A 259 8.55 -19.89 2.66
CA MET A 259 9.04 -19.10 1.54
C MET A 259 10.55 -18.84 1.61
N GLY A 260 11.14 -18.84 2.82
CA GLY A 260 12.57 -18.54 3.03
C GLY A 260 12.92 -17.16 2.49
N ASP A 261 14.03 -17.06 1.76
CA ASP A 261 14.56 -15.82 1.18
C ASP A 261 13.67 -15.20 0.08
N LYS A 262 12.48 -15.75 -0.18
CA LYS A 262 11.51 -15.15 -1.10
C LYS A 262 10.59 -14.14 -0.44
N ILE A 263 10.56 -14.07 0.90
CA ILE A 263 9.76 -13.11 1.64
C ILE A 263 10.62 -12.35 2.67
N HIS A 264 10.46 -11.04 2.71
CA HIS A 264 11.22 -10.13 3.57
C HIS A 264 10.27 -9.18 4.31
N ALA A 265 10.57 -8.91 5.57
CA ALA A 265 9.89 -7.85 6.31
C ALA A 265 10.52 -6.49 6.00
N PHE A 266 9.69 -5.46 5.88
CA PHE A 266 10.16 -4.09 5.83
C PHE A 266 9.78 -3.30 7.08
N SER A 267 10.36 -2.11 7.25
CA SER A 267 10.04 -1.13 8.29
C SER A 267 10.42 0.26 7.79
N CYS A 268 10.07 1.33 8.52
CA CYS A 268 10.51 2.67 8.15
C CYS A 268 12.03 2.72 7.92
N GLY A 269 12.44 3.25 6.78
CA GLY A 269 13.83 3.34 6.34
C GLY A 269 14.33 2.16 5.50
N THR A 270 13.56 1.07 5.38
CA THR A 270 13.93 -0.04 4.48
C THR A 270 13.93 0.43 3.02
N THR A 271 14.93 0.00 2.26
CA THR A 271 15.08 0.28 0.82
C THR A 271 15.61 -0.95 0.08
N ASN A 272 15.23 -1.11 -1.19
CA ASN A 272 15.79 -2.15 -2.06
C ASN A 272 17.16 -1.80 -2.67
N LYS A 273 17.81 -0.74 -2.22
CA LYS A 273 19.17 -0.47 -2.67
C LYS A 273 20.05 -1.63 -2.21
N ASN A 274 20.46 -2.49 -3.16
CA ASN A 274 21.59 -3.36 -2.91
C ASN A 274 22.80 -2.47 -2.60
N GLU A 275 23.42 -2.75 -1.47
CA GLU A 275 24.70 -2.15 -1.08
C GLU A 275 25.77 -2.42 -2.14
#